data_89fb69c78a72fd91642bac4544582ec7
#
_entry.id   89fb69c78a72fd91642bac4544582ec7
#
_cell.length_a   1.000
_cell.length_b   1.000
_cell.length_c   1.000
_cell.angle_alpha   90.00
_cell.angle_beta   90.00
_cell.angle_gamma   90.00
#
_symmetry.space_group_name_H-M   'P 1'
#
loop_
_entity.id
_entity.type
_entity.pdbx_description
1 polymer ?
#
loop_
_entity_poly.entity_id
_entity_poly.type
_entity_poly.pdbx_seq_one_letter_code
_entity_poly.pdbx_strand_id
1 'polypeptide(L)'
;MRTWSEVLAREQVADDTCWLELAAPEIAATAAPGQFLMVGFGTAGWGTPFLPRPNSVAWIGDERVGLLIRAYGQGSRRLADLRPGESALLLGPLGSHFELEGAGSVLCVAGGVGLAPFLFFREWSTRRESPIQARLLYGERHGGAVFDPEKIRTLSGFVPEIWTEDGSLGRQGRVTEGLDLDGVDLVLACGPTPMLREVRRLTLDANVACQLAVEEHMACGLGTCIGCAIETVDPDTGEEGYSLVCTDGPVFRAERLRWLT
;
A
#
# COMPACT_ATOMS: atom_id res chain seq x y z
N MET A 1 -11.93 14.15 0.09
CA MET A 1 -12.75 14.48 -1.10
C MET A 1 -13.61 13.29 -1.48
N ARG A 2 -14.76 13.52 -2.16
CA ARG A 2 -15.64 12.47 -2.68
C ARG A 2 -16.03 12.83 -4.12
N THR A 3 -15.68 11.96 -5.08
CA THR A 3 -15.90 12.22 -6.50
C THR A 3 -16.28 10.94 -7.26
N TRP A 4 -17.09 11.11 -8.33
CA TRP A 4 -17.26 10.08 -9.34
C TRP A 4 -16.16 10.20 -10.37
N SER A 5 -15.47 9.11 -10.59
CA SER A 5 -14.27 9.08 -11.44
C SER A 5 -14.48 8.06 -12.56
N GLU A 6 -14.21 8.48 -13.77
CA GLU A 6 -14.22 7.60 -14.94
C GLU A 6 -13.01 6.66 -14.91
N VAL A 7 -13.22 5.40 -15.22
CA VAL A 7 -12.17 4.43 -15.49
C VAL A 7 -11.59 4.72 -16.87
N LEU A 8 -10.30 5.08 -16.91
CA LEU A 8 -9.59 5.44 -18.14
C LEU A 8 -8.87 4.23 -18.76
N ALA A 9 -8.34 3.34 -17.92
CA ALA A 9 -7.66 2.14 -18.37
C ALA A 9 -7.84 0.99 -17.36
N ARG A 10 -7.82 -0.23 -17.90
CA ARG A 10 -7.79 -1.46 -17.12
C ARG A 10 -6.87 -2.47 -17.79
N GLU A 11 -5.95 -3.04 -17.03
CA GLU A 11 -4.96 -4.00 -17.52
C GLU A 11 -4.83 -5.15 -16.53
N GLN A 12 -4.78 -6.40 -17.02
CA GLN A 12 -4.40 -7.55 -16.19
C GLN A 12 -2.89 -7.55 -16.03
N VAL A 13 -2.39 -7.44 -14.80
CA VAL A 13 -0.95 -7.26 -14.53
C VAL A 13 -0.31 -8.44 -13.78
N ALA A 14 -1.13 -9.34 -13.25
CA ALA A 14 -0.74 -10.63 -12.70
C ALA A 14 -1.98 -11.55 -12.68
N ASP A 15 -1.85 -12.82 -12.31
CA ASP A 15 -2.93 -13.83 -12.40
C ASP A 15 -4.25 -13.38 -11.76
N ASP A 16 -4.19 -12.77 -10.58
CA ASP A 16 -5.35 -12.34 -9.79
C ASP A 16 -5.40 -10.81 -9.57
N THR A 17 -4.51 -10.05 -10.22
CA THR A 17 -4.33 -8.61 -9.97
C THR A 17 -4.47 -7.82 -11.25
N CYS A 18 -5.30 -6.78 -11.22
CA CYS A 18 -5.41 -5.81 -12.30
C CYS A 18 -4.94 -4.42 -11.88
N TRP A 19 -4.48 -3.67 -12.86
CA TRP A 19 -4.23 -2.24 -12.81
C TRP A 19 -5.46 -1.49 -13.27
N LEU A 20 -5.87 -0.48 -12.52
CA LEU A 20 -6.96 0.42 -12.85
C LEU A 20 -6.46 1.86 -12.83
N GLU A 21 -6.71 2.62 -13.91
CA GLU A 21 -6.51 4.07 -13.93
C GLU A 21 -7.86 4.79 -13.92
N LEU A 22 -7.95 5.80 -13.06
CA LEU A 22 -9.16 6.61 -12.90
C LEU A 22 -8.84 8.09 -13.03
N ALA A 23 -9.74 8.85 -13.65
CA ALA A 23 -9.67 10.31 -13.72
C ALA A 23 -9.92 10.90 -12.32
N ALA A 24 -8.88 11.48 -11.69
CA ALA A 24 -8.97 12.00 -10.34
C ALA A 24 -7.96 13.12 -10.07
N PRO A 25 -8.09 14.29 -10.73
CA PRO A 25 -7.07 15.36 -10.70
C PRO A 25 -6.76 15.86 -9.30
N GLU A 26 -7.78 16.04 -8.46
CA GLU A 26 -7.59 16.57 -7.12
C GLU A 26 -6.95 15.57 -6.16
N ILE A 27 -7.21 14.26 -6.38
CA ILE A 27 -6.56 13.18 -5.63
C ILE A 27 -5.10 13.05 -6.09
N ALA A 28 -4.84 13.06 -7.39
CA ALA A 28 -3.50 12.99 -7.97
C ALA A 28 -2.59 14.13 -7.48
N ALA A 29 -3.15 15.33 -7.30
CA ALA A 29 -2.40 16.49 -6.83
C ALA A 29 -1.96 16.39 -5.35
N THR A 30 -2.64 15.58 -4.53
CA THR A 30 -2.47 15.61 -3.07
C THR A 30 -2.08 14.27 -2.46
N ALA A 31 -2.25 13.15 -3.17
CA ALA A 31 -1.95 11.83 -2.64
C ALA A 31 -0.45 11.61 -2.36
N ALA A 32 -0.16 10.88 -1.29
CA ALA A 32 1.19 10.50 -0.87
C ALA A 32 1.28 8.97 -0.66
N PRO A 33 2.47 8.36 -0.78
CA PRO A 33 2.69 6.94 -0.55
C PRO A 33 2.26 6.48 0.84
N GLY A 34 1.47 5.43 0.90
CA GLY A 34 0.86 4.93 2.14
C GLY A 34 -0.63 5.29 2.24
N GLN A 35 -1.08 6.36 1.63
CA GLN A 35 -2.50 6.73 1.61
C GLN A 35 -3.33 5.79 0.71
N PHE A 36 -4.63 5.78 0.96
CA PHE A 36 -5.58 4.93 0.27
C PHE A 36 -6.84 5.69 -0.16
N LEU A 37 -7.63 5.06 -1.00
CA LEU A 37 -8.96 5.49 -1.40
C LEU A 37 -9.99 4.45 -0.96
N MET A 38 -11.14 4.90 -0.48
CA MET A 38 -12.32 4.05 -0.44
C MET A 38 -12.98 4.08 -1.82
N VAL A 39 -13.00 2.92 -2.49
CA VAL A 39 -13.52 2.79 -3.86
C VAL A 39 -14.87 2.10 -3.83
N GLY A 40 -15.90 2.80 -4.26
CA GLY A 40 -17.28 2.34 -4.32
C GLY A 40 -17.75 2.08 -5.75
N PHE A 41 -18.95 1.51 -5.87
CA PHE A 41 -19.55 1.11 -7.15
C PHE A 41 -20.53 2.15 -7.68
N GLY A 42 -20.49 2.39 -8.98
CA GLY A 42 -21.18 3.45 -9.71
C GLY A 42 -22.65 3.23 -9.99
N THR A 43 -23.36 2.39 -9.27
CA THR A 43 -24.82 2.27 -9.49
C THR A 43 -25.58 2.96 -8.37
N ALA A 44 -26.37 3.95 -8.74
CA ALA A 44 -27.42 4.49 -7.90
C ALA A 44 -28.46 3.38 -7.65
N GLY A 45 -28.23 2.56 -6.62
CA GLY A 45 -29.14 1.49 -6.25
C GLY A 45 -28.53 0.63 -5.14
N TRP A 46 -29.40 0.03 -4.35
CA TRP A 46 -29.09 -0.90 -3.26
C TRP A 46 -28.55 -2.23 -3.83
N GLY A 47 -27.37 -2.17 -4.48
CA GLY A 47 -26.72 -3.35 -5.04
C GLY A 47 -25.64 -3.93 -4.11
N THR A 48 -25.37 -5.21 -4.23
CA THR A 48 -24.23 -5.86 -3.58
C THR A 48 -23.02 -5.85 -4.50
N PRO A 49 -21.80 -5.58 -3.96
CA PRO A 49 -21.49 -5.23 -2.59
C PRO A 49 -21.79 -3.75 -2.27
N PHE A 50 -22.39 -3.49 -1.12
CA PHE A 50 -22.82 -2.16 -0.69
C PHE A 50 -21.66 -1.27 -0.23
N LEU A 51 -20.73 -1.83 0.57
CA LEU A 51 -19.62 -1.06 1.14
C LEU A 51 -18.53 -0.78 0.09
N PRO A 52 -17.88 0.39 0.13
CA PRO A 52 -16.68 0.65 -0.65
C PRO A 52 -15.50 -0.23 -0.16
N ARG A 53 -14.44 -0.30 -0.94
CA ARG A 53 -13.22 -1.06 -0.61
C ARG A 53 -12.04 -0.13 -0.47
N PRO A 54 -11.22 -0.27 0.61
CA PRO A 54 -9.96 0.43 0.72
C PRO A 54 -8.98 -0.13 -0.32
N ASN A 55 -8.34 0.76 -1.04
CA ASN A 55 -7.28 0.43 -2.00
C ASN A 55 -6.18 1.49 -1.89
N SER A 56 -4.96 1.06 -1.65
CA SER A 56 -3.81 1.95 -1.62
C SER A 56 -3.66 2.67 -2.96
N VAL A 57 -3.31 3.96 -2.92
CA VAL A 57 -2.90 4.67 -4.13
C VAL A 57 -1.60 4.04 -4.62
N ALA A 58 -1.61 3.55 -5.86
CA ALA A 58 -0.47 2.87 -6.46
C ALA A 58 0.34 3.79 -7.38
N TRP A 59 -0.28 4.80 -7.93
CA TRP A 59 0.38 5.74 -8.82
C TRP A 59 -0.45 7.02 -8.96
N ILE A 60 0.25 8.12 -9.24
CA ILE A 60 -0.33 9.41 -9.60
C ILE A 60 0.35 9.91 -10.88
N GLY A 61 -0.39 10.58 -11.72
CA GLY A 61 0.10 11.17 -12.96
C GLY A 61 -0.88 12.22 -13.44
N ASP A 62 -0.75 12.69 -14.66
CA ASP A 62 -1.53 13.77 -15.25
C ASP A 62 -3.05 13.61 -15.01
N GLU A 63 -3.53 14.19 -13.90
CA GLU A 63 -4.94 14.16 -13.49
C GLU A 63 -5.53 12.75 -13.22
N ARG A 64 -4.69 11.73 -13.01
CA ARG A 64 -5.07 10.33 -12.86
C ARG A 64 -4.49 9.71 -11.60
N VAL A 65 -5.18 8.67 -11.14
CA VAL A 65 -4.67 7.77 -10.09
C VAL A 65 -4.68 6.33 -10.60
N GLY A 66 -3.63 5.59 -10.26
CA GLY A 66 -3.53 4.16 -10.50
C GLY A 66 -3.80 3.37 -9.23
N LEU A 67 -4.52 2.25 -9.35
CA LEU A 67 -4.80 1.31 -8.27
C LEU A 67 -4.38 -0.10 -8.68
N LEU A 68 -3.82 -0.86 -7.73
CA LEU A 68 -3.65 -2.31 -7.85
C LEU A 68 -4.81 -3.02 -7.16
N ILE A 69 -5.59 -3.78 -7.91
CA ILE A 69 -6.77 -4.49 -7.40
C ILE A 69 -6.53 -5.99 -7.47
N ARG A 70 -6.34 -6.64 -6.32
CA ARG A 70 -6.34 -8.11 -6.23
C ARG A 70 -7.75 -8.64 -6.06
N ALA A 71 -8.16 -9.52 -6.97
CA ALA A 71 -9.53 -10.02 -7.09
C ALA A 71 -9.78 -11.26 -6.21
N TYR A 72 -9.94 -11.11 -4.90
CA TYR A 72 -10.18 -12.24 -3.97
C TYR A 72 -11.61 -12.35 -3.44
N GLY A 73 -12.32 -11.24 -3.26
CA GLY A 73 -13.70 -11.19 -2.77
C GLY A 73 -14.68 -10.60 -3.78
N GLN A 74 -15.97 -10.62 -3.49
CA GLN A 74 -17.01 -10.07 -4.38
C GLN A 74 -16.73 -8.62 -4.77
N GLY A 75 -16.34 -7.77 -3.78
CA GLY A 75 -16.10 -6.36 -4.03
C GLY A 75 -14.86 -6.11 -4.88
N SER A 76 -13.74 -6.75 -4.54
CA SER A 76 -12.51 -6.60 -5.31
C SER A 76 -12.62 -7.18 -6.72
N ARG A 77 -13.33 -8.29 -6.92
CA ARG A 77 -13.64 -8.82 -8.27
C ARG A 77 -14.44 -7.82 -9.09
N ARG A 78 -15.50 -7.24 -8.51
CA ARG A 78 -16.29 -6.23 -9.21
C ARG A 78 -15.48 -4.98 -9.56
N LEU A 79 -14.55 -4.53 -8.70
CA LEU A 79 -13.63 -3.45 -9.04
C LEU A 79 -12.68 -3.86 -10.15
N ALA A 80 -12.14 -5.08 -10.10
CA ALA A 80 -11.25 -5.62 -11.12
C ALA A 80 -11.94 -5.79 -12.50
N ASP A 81 -13.27 -5.93 -12.52
CA ASP A 81 -14.07 -6.09 -13.74
C ASP A 81 -14.51 -4.76 -14.36
N LEU A 82 -14.26 -3.62 -13.70
CA LEU A 82 -14.58 -2.30 -14.25
C LEU A 82 -13.85 -2.07 -15.58
N ARG A 83 -14.56 -1.46 -16.54
CA ARG A 83 -14.07 -1.21 -17.90
C ARG A 83 -13.89 0.28 -18.15
N PRO A 84 -13.01 0.67 -19.07
CA PRO A 84 -12.91 2.05 -19.53
C PRO A 84 -14.28 2.61 -19.93
N GLY A 85 -14.57 3.84 -19.48
CA GLY A 85 -15.87 4.51 -19.64
C GLY A 85 -16.87 4.24 -18.50
N GLU A 86 -16.67 3.23 -17.66
CA GLU A 86 -17.46 3.06 -16.44
C GLU A 86 -16.96 4.01 -15.34
N SER A 87 -17.78 4.19 -14.29
CA SER A 87 -17.44 5.10 -13.19
C SER A 87 -17.35 4.37 -11.86
N ALA A 88 -16.39 4.78 -11.05
CA ALA A 88 -16.27 4.41 -9.65
C ALA A 88 -16.42 5.64 -8.74
N LEU A 89 -16.98 5.45 -7.55
CA LEU A 89 -16.98 6.46 -6.52
C LEU A 89 -15.67 6.41 -5.74
N LEU A 90 -14.91 7.48 -5.74
CA LEU A 90 -13.70 7.63 -4.95
C LEU A 90 -13.93 8.52 -3.74
N LEU A 91 -13.45 8.10 -2.59
CA LEU A 91 -13.35 8.90 -1.38
C LEU A 91 -11.89 8.88 -0.91
N GLY A 92 -11.24 10.02 -0.89
CA GLY A 92 -9.83 10.14 -0.48
C GLY A 92 -9.12 11.38 -1.07
N PRO A 93 -7.78 11.44 -0.99
CA PRO A 93 -6.93 10.47 -0.29
C PRO A 93 -7.21 10.45 1.20
N LEU A 94 -7.05 9.29 1.84
CA LEU A 94 -7.35 9.04 3.24
C LEU A 94 -6.13 8.50 3.98
N GLY A 95 -6.13 8.73 5.28
CA GLY A 95 -5.12 8.22 6.21
C GLY A 95 -3.78 8.94 6.16
N SER A 96 -2.87 8.47 7.00
CA SER A 96 -1.48 8.91 7.08
C SER A 96 -0.67 8.39 5.88
N HIS A 97 0.53 8.92 5.71
CA HIS A 97 1.47 8.52 4.67
C HIS A 97 2.84 8.20 5.28
N PHE A 98 3.73 7.59 4.50
CA PHE A 98 5.11 7.38 4.91
C PHE A 98 5.84 8.70 5.10
N GLU A 99 6.62 8.78 6.17
CA GLU A 99 7.46 9.92 6.50
C GLU A 99 8.93 9.54 6.29
N LEU A 100 9.71 10.44 5.67
CA LEU A 100 11.12 10.18 5.33
C LEU A 100 12.07 11.12 6.07
N GLU A 101 11.60 11.84 7.09
CA GLU A 101 12.41 12.84 7.79
C GLU A 101 13.68 12.22 8.36
N GLY A 102 14.82 12.82 8.04
CA GLY A 102 16.13 12.36 8.52
C GLY A 102 16.72 11.13 7.83
N ALA A 103 15.97 10.39 6.98
CA ALA A 103 16.46 9.20 6.32
C ALA A 103 17.27 9.52 5.06
N GLY A 104 18.47 8.96 4.94
CA GLY A 104 19.31 8.96 3.74
C GLY A 104 19.24 7.62 2.98
N SER A 105 19.09 6.52 3.72
CA SER A 105 19.01 5.15 3.19
C SER A 105 17.69 4.49 3.59
N VAL A 106 16.86 4.12 2.61
CA VAL A 106 15.51 3.57 2.82
C VAL A 106 15.40 2.19 2.20
N LEU A 107 14.91 1.22 2.96
CA LEU A 107 14.54 -0.10 2.48
C LEU A 107 13.02 -0.24 2.40
N CYS A 108 12.48 -0.32 1.19
CA CYS A 108 11.08 -0.61 0.94
C CYS A 108 10.85 -2.12 0.88
N VAL A 109 9.87 -2.64 1.62
CA VAL A 109 9.52 -4.07 1.69
C VAL A 109 8.06 -4.24 1.33
N ALA A 110 7.80 -4.85 0.17
CA ALA A 110 6.48 -5.04 -0.37
C ALA A 110 6.07 -6.52 -0.38
N GLY A 111 4.84 -6.82 0.02
CA GLY A 111 4.24 -8.14 -0.12
C GLY A 111 2.93 -8.07 -0.87
N GLY A 112 2.80 -8.79 -1.98
CA GLY A 112 1.58 -8.78 -2.76
C GLY A 112 1.19 -7.38 -3.27
N VAL A 113 -0.08 -7.03 -3.15
CA VAL A 113 -0.58 -5.68 -3.51
C VAL A 113 -0.07 -4.56 -2.59
N GLY A 114 0.62 -4.90 -1.50
CA GLY A 114 1.40 -3.95 -0.71
C GLY A 114 2.56 -3.31 -1.49
N LEU A 115 2.80 -3.73 -2.73
CA LEU A 115 3.64 -3.02 -3.69
C LEU A 115 3.10 -1.62 -4.03
N ALA A 116 1.79 -1.42 -3.98
CA ALA A 116 1.12 -0.21 -4.44
C ALA A 116 1.78 1.11 -3.98
N PRO A 117 2.00 1.39 -2.69
CA PRO A 117 2.56 2.67 -2.25
C PRO A 117 3.97 2.93 -2.77
N PHE A 118 4.71 1.90 -3.18
CA PHE A 118 6.08 2.03 -3.65
C PHE A 118 6.19 2.33 -5.16
N LEU A 119 5.12 2.18 -5.92
CA LEU A 119 5.14 2.42 -7.37
C LEU A 119 5.28 3.90 -7.73
N PHE A 120 4.90 4.84 -6.87
CA PHE A 120 5.14 6.27 -7.10
C PHE A 120 6.03 6.92 -6.03
N PHE A 121 6.68 6.09 -5.21
CA PHE A 121 7.55 6.53 -4.13
C PHE A 121 8.69 7.44 -4.61
N ARG A 122 9.31 7.09 -5.73
CA ARG A 122 10.42 7.88 -6.28
C ARG A 122 9.98 9.29 -6.69
N GLU A 123 8.88 9.41 -7.43
CA GLU A 123 8.35 10.71 -7.85
C GLU A 123 8.04 11.58 -6.62
N TRP A 124 7.40 10.98 -5.63
CA TRP A 124 7.11 11.68 -4.38
C TRP A 124 8.38 12.06 -3.61
N SER A 125 9.38 11.16 -3.53
CA SER A 125 10.63 11.41 -2.82
C SER A 125 11.52 12.49 -3.47
N THR A 126 11.42 12.70 -4.79
CA THR A 126 12.19 13.74 -5.51
C THR A 126 11.75 15.16 -5.16
N ARG A 127 10.60 15.32 -4.53
CA ARG A 127 10.14 16.63 -4.01
C ARG A 127 10.89 17.10 -2.75
N ARG A 128 11.82 16.30 -2.25
CA ARG A 128 12.66 16.59 -1.07
C ARG A 128 13.94 17.35 -1.46
N GLU A 129 14.46 18.12 -0.52
CA GLU A 129 15.72 18.83 -0.69
C GLU A 129 16.95 17.91 -0.73
N SER A 130 16.87 16.74 -0.04
CA SER A 130 17.98 15.79 0.04
C SER A 130 17.65 14.49 -0.73
N PRO A 131 18.59 13.97 -1.54
CA PRO A 131 18.41 12.72 -2.23
C PRO A 131 18.35 11.54 -1.24
N ILE A 132 17.52 10.56 -1.54
CA ILE A 132 17.37 9.32 -0.77
C ILE A 132 17.91 8.16 -1.61
N GLN A 133 18.71 7.31 -1.01
CA GLN A 133 19.02 5.99 -1.56
C GLN A 133 17.94 5.00 -1.12
N ALA A 134 17.19 4.48 -2.06
CA ALA A 134 16.11 3.55 -1.75
C ALA A 134 16.26 2.24 -2.53
N ARG A 135 15.99 1.12 -1.84
CA ARG A 135 15.93 -0.24 -2.41
C ARG A 135 14.52 -0.80 -2.23
N LEU A 136 14.10 -1.71 -3.11
CA LEU A 136 12.80 -2.38 -3.01
C LEU A 136 12.97 -3.90 -3.01
N LEU A 137 12.55 -4.54 -1.93
CA LEU A 137 12.29 -5.98 -1.86
C LEU A 137 10.82 -6.23 -2.15
N TYR A 138 10.51 -7.14 -3.08
CA TYR A 138 9.14 -7.47 -3.43
C TYR A 138 8.90 -8.98 -3.37
N GLY A 139 7.95 -9.38 -2.54
CA GLY A 139 7.59 -10.77 -2.29
C GLY A 139 6.21 -11.15 -2.82
N GLU A 140 6.13 -12.32 -3.45
CA GLU A 140 4.90 -12.98 -3.88
C GLU A 140 4.95 -14.49 -3.62
N ARG A 141 3.80 -15.15 -3.73
CA ARG A 141 3.73 -16.61 -3.55
C ARG A 141 4.35 -17.38 -4.71
N HIS A 142 4.15 -16.91 -5.93
CA HIS A 142 4.65 -17.52 -7.16
C HIS A 142 4.82 -16.48 -8.28
N GLY A 143 5.57 -16.83 -9.32
CA GLY A 143 5.91 -15.92 -10.42
C GLY A 143 4.72 -15.34 -11.18
N GLY A 144 3.62 -16.10 -11.35
CA GLY A 144 2.40 -15.60 -11.99
C GLY A 144 1.67 -14.51 -11.19
N ALA A 145 1.93 -14.41 -9.88
CA ALA A 145 1.40 -13.35 -9.03
C ALA A 145 2.25 -12.08 -9.02
N VAL A 146 3.49 -12.14 -9.52
CA VAL A 146 4.41 -11.02 -9.55
C VAL A 146 3.95 -9.97 -10.55
N PHE A 147 3.82 -8.72 -10.09
CA PHE A 147 3.61 -7.58 -10.98
C PHE A 147 4.84 -7.40 -11.87
N ASP A 148 4.63 -7.09 -13.15
CA ASP A 148 5.70 -6.99 -14.15
C ASP A 148 6.88 -6.13 -13.65
N PRO A 149 8.10 -6.72 -13.51
CA PRO A 149 9.28 -6.01 -13.01
C PRO A 149 9.67 -4.79 -13.86
N GLU A 150 9.47 -4.85 -15.18
CA GLU A 150 9.76 -3.72 -16.06
C GLU A 150 8.75 -2.58 -15.85
N LYS A 151 7.50 -2.93 -15.56
CA LYS A 151 6.49 -1.93 -15.22
C LYS A 151 6.76 -1.31 -13.84
N ILE A 152 7.22 -2.11 -12.85
CA ILE A 152 7.72 -1.55 -11.58
C ILE A 152 8.82 -0.54 -11.84
N ARG A 153 9.82 -0.91 -12.64
CA ARG A 153 10.96 -0.04 -12.96
C ARG A 153 10.51 1.26 -13.64
N THR A 154 9.58 1.16 -14.56
CA THR A 154 9.07 2.33 -15.32
C THR A 154 8.29 3.29 -14.42
N LEU A 155 7.42 2.78 -13.56
CA LEU A 155 6.57 3.57 -12.68
C LEU A 155 7.34 4.15 -11.49
N SER A 156 8.14 3.33 -10.82
CA SER A 156 8.78 3.68 -9.54
C SER A 156 10.26 4.07 -9.66
N GLY A 157 10.91 3.69 -10.76
CA GLY A 157 12.37 3.78 -10.92
C GLY A 157 13.15 2.77 -10.10
N PHE A 158 12.50 1.87 -9.37
CA PHE A 158 13.17 0.76 -8.68
C PHE A 158 13.51 -0.38 -9.63
N VAL A 159 14.66 -1.01 -9.38
CA VAL A 159 14.93 -2.37 -9.83
C VAL A 159 14.61 -3.26 -8.64
N PRO A 160 13.45 -3.94 -8.60
CA PRO A 160 13.04 -4.69 -7.43
C PRO A 160 13.88 -5.96 -7.26
N GLU A 161 14.25 -6.29 -6.03
CA GLU A 161 14.71 -7.62 -5.69
C GLU A 161 13.50 -8.50 -5.41
N ILE A 162 13.25 -9.46 -6.31
CA ILE A 162 12.03 -10.27 -6.29
C ILE A 162 12.26 -11.56 -5.54
N TRP A 163 11.30 -11.91 -4.69
CA TRP A 163 11.21 -13.15 -3.93
C TRP A 163 9.90 -13.86 -4.22
N THR A 164 9.96 -15.17 -4.50
CA THR A 164 8.75 -16.00 -4.58
C THR A 164 8.89 -17.21 -3.66
N GLU A 165 7.81 -17.54 -2.94
CA GLU A 165 7.86 -18.65 -1.97
C GLU A 165 8.19 -19.98 -2.66
N ASP A 166 7.70 -20.17 -3.89
CA ASP A 166 7.95 -21.39 -4.69
C ASP A 166 9.23 -21.36 -5.55
N GLY A 167 9.93 -20.23 -5.61
CA GLY A 167 11.14 -20.05 -6.41
C GLY A 167 10.93 -19.95 -7.92
N SER A 168 9.69 -19.77 -8.37
CA SER A 168 9.36 -19.70 -9.82
C SER A 168 9.82 -18.41 -10.50
N LEU A 169 10.12 -17.34 -9.71
CA LEU A 169 10.72 -16.12 -10.21
C LEU A 169 11.56 -15.46 -9.10
N GLY A 170 12.75 -14.97 -9.45
CA GLY A 170 13.66 -14.30 -8.53
C GLY A 170 14.30 -15.27 -7.52
N ARG A 171 14.39 -14.86 -6.26
CA ARG A 171 14.90 -15.69 -5.16
C ARG A 171 13.76 -16.52 -4.55
N GLN A 172 14.08 -17.77 -4.19
CA GLN A 172 13.14 -18.62 -3.46
C GLN A 172 13.13 -18.26 -1.97
N GLY A 173 11.94 -18.16 -1.39
CA GLY A 173 11.72 -17.91 0.03
C GLY A 173 10.80 -16.72 0.27
N ARG A 174 10.72 -16.31 1.52
CA ARG A 174 9.94 -15.13 1.92
C ARG A 174 10.77 -13.87 1.76
N VAL A 175 10.15 -12.79 1.35
CA VAL A 175 10.80 -11.48 1.17
C VAL A 175 11.53 -11.00 2.43
N THR A 176 11.07 -11.40 3.61
CA THR A 176 11.70 -11.08 4.90
C THR A 176 13.05 -11.75 5.12
N GLU A 177 13.36 -12.82 4.40
CA GLU A 177 14.67 -13.47 4.42
C GLU A 177 15.74 -12.63 3.69
N GLY A 178 15.31 -11.70 2.85
CA GLY A 178 16.16 -10.74 2.14
C GLY A 178 16.45 -9.46 2.90
N LEU A 179 15.92 -9.28 4.11
CA LEU A 179 16.14 -8.06 4.89
C LEU A 179 17.59 -7.97 5.36
N ASP A 180 18.37 -7.18 4.63
CA ASP A 180 19.68 -6.72 5.05
C ASP A 180 19.52 -5.27 5.55
N LEU A 181 19.69 -5.08 6.85
CA LEU A 181 19.48 -3.82 7.56
C LEU A 181 20.78 -3.02 7.78
N ASP A 182 21.93 -3.53 7.30
CA ASP A 182 23.18 -2.83 7.44
C ASP A 182 23.20 -1.52 6.64
N GLY A 183 23.47 -0.42 7.33
CA GLY A 183 23.45 0.93 6.75
C GLY A 183 22.07 1.44 6.31
N VAL A 184 20.97 0.82 6.78
CA VAL A 184 19.59 1.29 6.54
C VAL A 184 19.14 2.20 7.67
N ASP A 185 18.72 3.41 7.32
CA ASP A 185 18.18 4.38 8.29
C ASP A 185 16.70 4.11 8.59
N LEU A 186 15.94 3.69 7.57
CA LEU A 186 14.49 3.53 7.67
C LEU A 186 13.98 2.36 6.81
N VAL A 187 13.16 1.52 7.40
CA VAL A 187 12.37 0.50 6.69
C VAL A 187 10.94 0.97 6.52
N LEU A 188 10.43 0.87 5.30
CA LEU A 188 9.03 1.09 4.96
C LEU A 188 8.43 -0.23 4.47
N ALA A 189 7.38 -0.72 5.10
CA ALA A 189 6.78 -1.98 4.67
C ALA A 189 5.27 -1.89 4.47
N CYS A 190 4.78 -2.59 3.45
CA CYS A 190 3.37 -2.77 3.17
C CYS A 190 3.12 -4.19 2.64
N GLY A 191 2.14 -4.89 3.20
CA GLY A 191 1.82 -6.25 2.80
C GLY A 191 1.07 -7.04 3.86
N PRO A 192 0.99 -8.38 3.72
CA PRO A 192 0.25 -9.23 4.63
C PRO A 192 0.74 -9.16 6.08
N THR A 193 -0.18 -9.27 7.04
CA THR A 193 0.10 -9.24 8.48
C THR A 193 1.28 -10.13 8.92
N PRO A 194 1.44 -11.38 8.45
CA PRO A 194 2.59 -12.20 8.83
C PRO A 194 3.94 -11.61 8.38
N MET A 195 3.98 -10.96 7.21
CA MET A 195 5.17 -10.27 6.71
C MET A 195 5.47 -9.03 7.57
N LEU A 196 4.46 -8.19 7.84
CA LEU A 196 4.62 -6.99 8.66
C LEU A 196 5.08 -7.33 10.09
N ARG A 197 4.57 -8.42 10.67
CA ARG A 197 5.02 -8.93 11.99
C ARG A 197 6.51 -9.26 11.98
N GLU A 198 6.96 -9.96 10.96
CA GLU A 198 8.38 -10.36 10.87
C GLU A 198 9.28 -9.15 10.58
N VAL A 199 8.87 -8.24 9.69
CA VAL A 199 9.60 -6.97 9.45
C VAL A 199 9.73 -6.18 10.75
N ARG A 200 8.60 -6.01 11.49
CA ARG A 200 8.61 -5.34 12.79
C ARG A 200 9.62 -5.97 13.76
N ARG A 201 9.57 -7.30 13.90
CA ARG A 201 10.48 -8.03 14.79
C ARG A 201 11.95 -7.75 14.43
N LEU A 202 12.31 -7.94 13.16
CA LEU A 202 13.68 -7.79 12.68
C LEU A 202 14.20 -6.35 12.85
N THR A 203 13.37 -5.35 12.54
CA THR A 203 13.77 -3.94 12.66
C THR A 203 13.89 -3.49 14.11
N LEU A 204 13.02 -3.93 15.01
CA LEU A 204 13.14 -3.66 16.44
C LEU A 204 14.39 -4.33 17.04
N ASP A 205 14.64 -5.60 16.69
CA ASP A 205 15.84 -6.32 17.15
C ASP A 205 17.14 -5.63 16.69
N ALA A 206 17.14 -5.05 15.48
CA ALA A 206 18.26 -4.31 14.92
C ALA A 206 18.32 -2.83 15.32
N ASN A 207 17.33 -2.33 16.05
CA ASN A 207 17.16 -0.91 16.37
C ASN A 207 17.16 0.02 15.14
N VAL A 208 16.50 -0.42 14.07
CA VAL A 208 16.31 0.36 12.83
C VAL A 208 14.89 0.93 12.80
N ALA A 209 14.76 2.21 12.49
CA ALA A 209 13.46 2.86 12.36
C ALA A 209 12.59 2.16 11.31
N CYS A 210 11.30 1.96 11.62
CA CYS A 210 10.40 1.25 10.73
C CYS A 210 9.00 1.84 10.73
N GLN A 211 8.42 1.99 9.54
CA GLN A 211 7.02 2.36 9.35
C GLN A 211 6.30 1.26 8.57
N LEU A 212 5.15 0.87 9.07
CA LEU A 212 4.34 -0.22 8.53
C LEU A 212 2.98 0.32 8.08
N ALA A 213 2.64 0.13 6.80
CA ALA A 213 1.30 0.37 6.29
C ALA A 213 0.46 -0.89 6.52
N VAL A 214 -0.48 -0.81 7.46
CA VAL A 214 -1.31 -1.94 7.88
C VAL A 214 -2.64 -1.96 7.14
N GLU A 215 -3.18 -3.14 6.91
CA GLU A 215 -4.47 -3.37 6.27
C GLU A 215 -5.48 -3.85 7.31
N GLU A 216 -6.68 -3.23 7.29
CA GLU A 216 -7.81 -3.63 8.10
C GLU A 216 -9.13 -3.54 7.33
N HIS A 217 -10.13 -4.27 7.83
CA HIS A 217 -11.48 -4.19 7.26
C HIS A 217 -12.08 -2.81 7.51
N MET A 218 -12.41 -2.11 6.44
CA MET A 218 -12.98 -0.77 6.51
C MET A 218 -14.39 -0.73 5.91
N ALA A 219 -15.30 -0.11 6.63
CA ALA A 219 -16.65 0.18 6.12
C ALA A 219 -16.79 1.65 5.70
N CYS A 220 -16.43 2.61 6.55
CA CYS A 220 -16.61 4.03 6.27
C CYS A 220 -15.37 4.75 5.74
N GLY A 221 -14.17 4.38 6.18
CA GLY A 221 -12.91 5.08 5.87
C GLY A 221 -12.73 6.45 6.54
N LEU A 222 -13.64 6.85 7.44
CA LEU A 222 -13.74 8.21 8.00
C LEU A 222 -13.72 8.26 9.53
N GLY A 223 -13.34 7.17 10.19
CA GLY A 223 -13.28 7.10 11.65
C GLY A 223 -14.64 6.93 12.37
N THR A 224 -15.76 6.96 11.64
CA THR A 224 -17.09 6.98 12.27
C THR A 224 -17.56 5.63 12.77
N CYS A 225 -17.28 4.54 12.04
CA CYS A 225 -17.81 3.20 12.36
C CYS A 225 -16.92 2.40 13.32
N ILE A 226 -15.70 2.87 13.61
CA ILE A 226 -14.68 2.23 14.46
C ILE A 226 -14.33 0.77 14.09
N GLY A 227 -14.78 0.28 12.94
CA GLY A 227 -14.58 -1.12 12.52
C GLY A 227 -13.14 -1.49 12.13
N CYS A 228 -12.25 -0.49 11.97
CA CYS A 228 -10.83 -0.68 11.66
C CYS A 228 -9.92 -0.39 12.86
N ALA A 229 -10.44 -0.54 14.10
CA ALA A 229 -9.65 -0.34 15.31
C ALA A 229 -8.63 -1.46 15.50
N ILE A 230 -7.39 -1.08 15.79
CA ILE A 230 -6.30 -1.99 16.16
C ILE A 230 -5.72 -1.61 17.50
N GLU A 231 -5.13 -2.57 18.21
CA GLU A 231 -4.43 -2.32 19.46
C GLU A 231 -3.10 -1.62 19.19
N THR A 232 -2.87 -0.54 19.93
CA THR A 232 -1.64 0.26 19.84
C THR A 232 -1.09 0.54 21.22
N VAL A 233 0.17 0.92 21.27
CA VAL A 233 0.85 1.40 22.47
C VAL A 233 1.53 2.73 22.17
N ASP A 234 1.49 3.64 23.09
CA ASP A 234 2.32 4.83 23.06
C ASP A 234 3.76 4.42 23.43
N PRO A 235 4.74 4.59 22.54
CA PRO A 235 6.11 4.11 22.80
C PRO A 235 6.83 4.89 23.89
N ASP A 236 6.41 6.11 24.21
CA ASP A 236 7.06 6.98 25.20
C ASP A 236 6.51 6.73 26.61
N THR A 237 5.21 6.50 26.71
CA THR A 237 4.54 6.29 28.03
C THR A 237 4.26 4.83 28.35
N GLY A 238 4.23 3.96 27.34
CA GLY A 238 3.79 2.57 27.48
C GLY A 238 2.27 2.40 27.65
N GLU A 239 1.49 3.47 27.47
CA GLU A 239 0.03 3.43 27.57
C GLU A 239 -0.57 2.64 26.41
N GLU A 240 -1.41 1.66 26.75
CA GLU A 240 -2.11 0.83 25.78
C GLU A 240 -3.42 1.49 25.36
N GLY A 241 -3.75 1.41 24.06
CA GLY A 241 -4.96 1.99 23.51
C GLY A 241 -5.35 1.40 22.17
N TYR A 242 -6.23 2.09 21.49
CA TYR A 242 -6.70 1.74 20.15
C TYR A 242 -6.47 2.90 19.19
N SER A 243 -6.10 2.56 17.93
CA SER A 243 -6.01 3.50 16.83
C SER A 243 -6.90 3.02 15.68
N LEU A 244 -7.47 3.95 14.94
CA LEU A 244 -8.28 3.66 13.76
C LEU A 244 -7.41 3.69 12.52
N VAL A 245 -7.25 2.57 11.84
CA VAL A 245 -6.39 2.46 10.65
C VAL A 245 -6.77 3.45 9.56
N CYS A 246 -8.05 3.81 9.44
CA CYS A 246 -8.51 4.73 8.40
C CYS A 246 -8.20 6.21 8.67
N THR A 247 -7.95 6.63 9.93
CA THR A 247 -7.70 8.04 10.30
C THR A 247 -6.37 8.26 10.97
N ASP A 248 -5.96 7.35 11.88
CA ASP A 248 -4.70 7.45 12.63
C ASP A 248 -3.56 6.74 11.87
N GLY A 249 -3.91 5.79 10.99
CA GLY A 249 -3.06 5.09 10.04
C GLY A 249 -3.41 5.45 8.59
N PRO A 250 -3.13 4.56 7.60
CA PRO A 250 -2.68 3.17 7.76
C PRO A 250 -1.20 3.01 8.10
N VAL A 251 -0.39 4.08 7.97
CA VAL A 251 1.03 4.05 8.26
C VAL A 251 1.26 4.34 9.73
N PHE A 252 1.91 3.41 10.42
CA PHE A 252 2.30 3.52 11.82
C PHE A 252 3.79 3.24 12.01
N ARG A 253 4.39 3.86 12.99
CA ARG A 253 5.71 3.45 13.48
C ARG A 253 5.60 2.05 14.09
N ALA A 254 6.58 1.19 13.81
CA ALA A 254 6.55 -0.23 14.20
C ALA A 254 6.40 -0.43 15.72
N GLU A 255 6.95 0.47 16.52
CA GLU A 255 6.90 0.44 17.98
C GLU A 255 5.47 0.58 18.52
N ARG A 256 4.59 1.29 17.78
CA ARG A 256 3.20 1.51 18.19
C ARG A 256 2.28 0.31 18.00
N LEU A 257 2.68 -0.66 17.17
CA LEU A 257 1.79 -1.75 16.73
C LEU A 257 1.90 -2.96 17.66
N ARG A 258 1.07 -3.00 18.71
CA ARG A 258 1.06 -4.09 19.68
C ARG A 258 0.50 -5.40 19.12
N TRP A 259 -0.55 -5.36 18.31
CA TRP A 259 -1.22 -6.54 17.76
C TRP A 259 -0.35 -7.36 16.78
N LEU A 260 0.80 -6.82 16.37
CA LEU A 260 1.81 -7.55 15.61
C LEU A 260 2.80 -8.35 16.50
N THR A 261 2.59 -8.36 17.81
CA THR A 261 3.45 -9.13 18.74
C THR A 261 3.17 -10.62 18.70
#